data_97cf284aa83bc01401d137d71f1c90bb
#
_entry.id   97cf284aa83bc01401d137d71f1c90bb
#
_cell.length_a   1.000
_cell.length_b   1.000
_cell.length_c   1.000
_cell.angle_alpha   90.00
_cell.angle_beta   90.00
_cell.angle_gamma   90.00
#
_symmetry.space_group_name_H-M   'P 1'
#
loop_
_entity.id
_entity.type
_entity.pdbx_description
1 polymer ?
#
loop_
_entity_poly.entity_id
_entity_poly.type
_entity_poly.pdbx_seq_one_letter_code
_entity_poly.pdbx_strand_id
1 'polypeptide(L)'
;MATLETTFAGLKLKNPIIISSSGLTDSAAKNQKLYEAGAGAIVLKSLFEEQIMMEADWLGDPNMYPEGSDYLVGYIREHKLGEYLNLIKETKKVCDIPVIASINCYQDADWIEFARKIEEAGADALEVNILALQTDIQYAYGSFEQRHIDILSHIRKTVNIPVIMKLGDNLTNPIALIDQLYANGAAAVVMFNRFYQPDIDIEKMAQSAGSVFSTDADLSKSLRWIGIASAAVSKLDYAASGGIHAPEGVVKAILAGASAVEICSALYQNSYAIIEEYVRFLNAWMERKGMENISQFKGMLNVSDLN
;
A
#
# COMPACT_ATOMS: atom_id res chain seq x y z
N MET A 1 0.43 -25.06 -19.16
CA MET A 1 1.07 -24.21 -18.14
C MET A 1 -0.01 -23.45 -17.42
N ALA A 2 0.06 -23.40 -16.10
CA ALA A 2 -0.86 -22.59 -15.30
C ALA A 2 -0.69 -21.11 -15.63
N THR A 3 -1.76 -20.32 -15.58
CA THR A 3 -1.67 -18.88 -15.67
C THR A 3 -1.60 -18.27 -14.28
N LEU A 4 -0.62 -17.37 -14.07
CA LEU A 4 -0.46 -16.62 -12.84
C LEU A 4 -1.18 -15.26 -12.88
N GLU A 5 -1.90 -14.99 -13.97
CA GLU A 5 -2.66 -13.75 -14.11
C GLU A 5 -3.71 -13.63 -13.02
N THR A 6 -3.84 -12.43 -12.50
CA THR A 6 -4.84 -12.05 -11.50
C THR A 6 -5.37 -10.66 -11.77
N THR A 7 -6.53 -10.34 -11.21
CA THR A 7 -7.06 -8.98 -11.22
C THR A 7 -7.02 -8.43 -9.80
N PHE A 8 -6.50 -7.22 -9.67
CA PHE A 8 -6.46 -6.48 -8.40
C PHE A 8 -6.85 -5.03 -8.63
N ALA A 9 -7.84 -4.53 -7.91
CA ALA A 9 -8.40 -3.19 -8.09
C ALA A 9 -8.86 -2.91 -9.54
N GLY A 10 -9.30 -3.92 -10.29
CA GLY A 10 -9.62 -3.81 -11.72
C GLY A 10 -8.40 -3.81 -12.64
N LEU A 11 -7.18 -3.82 -12.12
CA LEU A 11 -5.95 -3.90 -12.90
C LEU A 11 -5.61 -5.35 -13.22
N LYS A 12 -5.21 -5.62 -14.46
CA LYS A 12 -4.70 -6.93 -14.87
C LYS A 12 -3.23 -7.04 -14.53
N LEU A 13 -2.88 -8.01 -13.69
CA LEU A 13 -1.51 -8.31 -13.30
C LEU A 13 -1.07 -9.63 -13.93
N LYS A 14 0.13 -9.68 -14.50
CA LYS A 14 0.72 -10.92 -15.06
C LYS A 14 1.02 -11.99 -14.00
N ASN A 15 1.16 -11.58 -12.74
CA ASN A 15 1.31 -12.42 -11.55
C ASN A 15 0.91 -11.61 -10.30
N PRO A 16 0.66 -12.25 -9.14
CA PRO A 16 0.15 -11.57 -7.96
C PRO A 16 1.20 -10.79 -7.13
N ILE A 17 2.45 -10.66 -7.61
CA ILE A 17 3.51 -10.01 -6.85
C ILE A 17 3.54 -8.52 -7.16
N ILE A 18 3.14 -7.71 -6.20
CA ILE A 18 3.21 -6.24 -6.24
C ILE A 18 4.40 -5.80 -5.39
N ILE A 19 5.18 -4.86 -5.90
CA ILE A 19 6.25 -4.23 -5.11
C ILE A 19 5.65 -3.07 -4.32
N SER A 20 5.72 -3.18 -2.99
CA SER A 20 5.14 -2.19 -2.09
C SER A 20 5.92 -0.87 -2.10
N SER A 21 5.22 0.21 -1.81
CA SER A 21 5.78 1.55 -1.66
C SER A 21 6.95 1.58 -0.68
N SER A 22 8.11 2.04 -1.14
CA SER A 22 9.32 2.14 -0.32
C SER A 22 10.43 2.91 -1.04
N GLY A 23 11.62 3.02 -0.43
CA GLY A 23 12.82 3.52 -1.09
C GLY A 23 13.33 2.66 -2.27
N LEU A 24 12.74 1.48 -2.49
CA LEU A 24 13.02 0.65 -3.68
C LEU A 24 12.25 1.11 -4.91
N THR A 25 11.20 1.91 -4.73
CA THR A 25 10.30 2.37 -5.81
C THR A 25 10.31 3.89 -5.99
N ASP A 26 11.40 4.54 -5.61
CA ASP A 26 11.58 6.00 -5.63
C ASP A 26 12.18 6.58 -6.92
N SER A 27 12.54 5.72 -7.88
CA SER A 27 13.09 6.17 -9.15
C SER A 27 12.74 5.22 -10.31
N ALA A 28 12.61 5.77 -11.53
CA ALA A 28 12.31 4.98 -12.72
C ALA A 28 13.36 3.90 -12.98
N ALA A 29 14.63 4.17 -12.71
CA ALA A 29 15.72 3.20 -12.88
C ALA A 29 15.59 1.98 -11.93
N LYS A 30 15.18 2.19 -10.67
CA LYS A 30 14.88 1.10 -9.74
C LYS A 30 13.63 0.34 -10.18
N ASN A 31 12.59 1.06 -10.58
CA ASN A 31 11.33 0.48 -11.03
C ASN A 31 11.51 -0.39 -12.27
N GLN A 32 12.36 0.03 -13.22
CA GLN A 32 12.71 -0.78 -14.39
C GLN A 32 13.36 -2.12 -13.98
N LYS A 33 14.30 -2.12 -13.02
CA LYS A 33 14.91 -3.35 -12.52
C LYS A 33 13.92 -4.28 -11.83
N LEU A 34 12.96 -3.74 -11.09
CA LEU A 34 11.88 -4.51 -10.48
C LEU A 34 10.94 -5.13 -11.53
N TYR A 35 10.60 -4.37 -12.56
CA TYR A 35 9.85 -4.85 -13.71
C TYR A 35 10.58 -5.98 -14.45
N GLU A 36 11.87 -5.80 -14.75
CA GLU A 36 12.72 -6.80 -15.39
C GLU A 36 12.87 -8.08 -14.53
N ALA A 37 12.88 -7.94 -13.21
CA ALA A 37 12.88 -9.06 -12.27
C ALA A 37 11.54 -9.82 -12.18
N GLY A 38 10.49 -9.35 -12.87
CA GLY A 38 9.22 -10.06 -13.00
C GLY A 38 8.07 -9.54 -12.15
N ALA A 39 8.17 -8.36 -11.53
CA ALA A 39 7.07 -7.76 -10.76
C ALA A 39 5.76 -7.71 -11.57
N GLY A 40 4.63 -7.98 -10.91
CA GLY A 40 3.30 -7.90 -11.50
C GLY A 40 2.73 -6.48 -11.54
N ALA A 41 3.08 -5.66 -10.54
CA ALA A 41 2.79 -4.23 -10.44
C ALA A 41 3.79 -3.55 -9.50
N ILE A 42 3.84 -2.23 -9.54
CA ILE A 42 4.72 -1.42 -8.68
C ILE A 42 3.88 -0.34 -8.02
N VAL A 43 3.98 -0.24 -6.68
CA VAL A 43 3.50 0.92 -5.92
C VAL A 43 4.67 1.86 -5.71
N LEU A 44 4.57 3.06 -6.24
CA LEU A 44 5.62 4.08 -6.12
C LEU A 44 5.80 4.51 -4.66
N LYS A 45 7.01 4.96 -4.30
CA LYS A 45 7.26 5.55 -2.99
C LYS A 45 6.21 6.62 -2.70
N SER A 46 5.59 6.55 -1.53
CA SER A 46 4.50 7.47 -1.18
C SER A 46 4.97 8.93 -1.13
N LEU A 47 4.11 9.81 -1.59
CA LEU A 47 4.20 11.24 -1.30
C LEU A 47 3.59 11.47 0.10
N PHE A 48 4.36 12.08 1.01
CA PHE A 48 3.98 12.28 2.40
C PHE A 48 3.67 13.74 2.69
N GLU A 49 2.51 14.02 3.26
CA GLU A 49 2.14 15.34 3.76
C GLU A 49 3.14 15.85 4.81
N GLU A 50 3.49 15.00 5.76
CA GLU A 50 4.43 15.32 6.85
C GLU A 50 5.81 15.73 6.34
N GLN A 51 6.32 15.09 5.28
CA GLN A 51 7.62 15.45 4.71
C GLN A 51 7.62 16.85 4.08
N ILE A 52 6.52 17.26 3.47
CA ILE A 52 6.34 18.59 2.91
C ILE A 52 6.38 19.63 4.03
N MET A 53 5.66 19.36 5.12
CA MET A 53 5.61 20.27 6.28
C MET A 53 6.97 20.36 7.01
N MET A 54 7.62 19.21 7.26
CA MET A 54 8.95 19.20 7.91
C MET A 54 10.01 19.92 7.08
N GLU A 55 10.01 19.79 5.75
CA GLU A 55 10.95 20.49 4.89
C GLU A 55 10.68 22.02 4.90
N ALA A 56 9.43 22.42 4.95
CA ALA A 56 9.05 23.82 5.09
C ALA A 56 9.50 24.40 6.44
N ASP A 57 9.33 23.66 7.53
CA ASP A 57 9.78 24.07 8.86
C ASP A 57 11.31 24.18 8.94
N TRP A 58 12.03 23.27 8.27
CA TRP A 58 13.50 23.27 8.25
C TRP A 58 14.08 24.41 7.41
N LEU A 59 13.42 24.79 6.31
CA LEU A 59 13.84 25.88 5.43
C LEU A 59 13.30 27.24 5.88
N GLY A 60 12.33 27.27 6.78
CA GLY A 60 11.71 28.50 7.30
C GLY A 60 12.66 29.28 8.21
N ASP A 61 12.70 30.61 8.05
CA ASP A 61 13.34 31.51 9.00
C ASP A 61 12.37 31.72 10.20
N PRO A 62 12.82 31.53 11.46
CA PRO A 62 11.99 31.80 12.64
C PRO A 62 11.46 33.25 12.71
N ASN A 63 12.06 34.17 11.96
CA ASN A 63 11.63 35.56 11.87
C ASN A 63 10.77 35.85 10.62
N MET A 64 10.41 34.82 9.83
CA MET A 64 9.58 34.98 8.65
C MET A 64 8.14 35.35 9.05
N TYR A 65 7.56 36.32 8.36
CA TYR A 65 6.14 36.64 8.54
C TYR A 65 5.27 35.42 8.16
N PRO A 66 4.10 35.22 8.78
CA PRO A 66 3.20 34.08 8.49
C PRO A 66 2.92 33.88 7.00
N GLU A 67 2.69 34.95 6.24
CA GLU A 67 2.47 34.92 4.79
C GLU A 67 3.69 34.37 4.02
N GLY A 68 4.90 34.62 4.50
CA GLY A 68 6.13 34.05 3.93
C GLY A 68 6.26 32.55 4.18
N SER A 69 5.83 32.10 5.35
CA SER A 69 5.77 30.67 5.69
C SER A 69 4.78 29.92 4.81
N ASP A 70 3.58 30.46 4.62
CA ASP A 70 2.55 29.86 3.75
C ASP A 70 3.01 29.77 2.29
N TYR A 71 3.71 30.80 1.81
CA TYR A 71 4.31 30.80 0.47
C TYR A 71 5.38 29.72 0.32
N LEU A 72 6.25 29.57 1.34
CA LEU A 72 7.29 28.53 1.34
C LEU A 72 6.71 27.12 1.33
N VAL A 73 5.70 26.87 2.17
CA VAL A 73 4.97 25.58 2.19
C VAL A 73 4.35 25.29 0.83
N GLY A 74 3.68 26.27 0.23
CA GLY A 74 3.09 26.15 -1.10
C GLY A 74 4.14 25.82 -2.18
N TYR A 75 5.29 26.50 -2.16
CA TYR A 75 6.37 26.25 -3.10
C TYR A 75 6.97 24.84 -2.98
N ILE A 76 7.25 24.38 -1.76
CA ILE A 76 7.79 23.04 -1.51
C ILE A 76 6.79 21.98 -1.95
N ARG A 77 5.51 22.19 -1.64
CA ARG A 77 4.42 21.29 -2.04
C ARG A 77 4.36 21.11 -3.55
N GLU A 78 4.35 22.20 -4.30
CA GLU A 78 4.33 22.16 -5.78
C GLU A 78 5.59 21.51 -6.35
N HIS A 79 6.75 21.77 -5.75
CA HIS A 79 8.01 21.15 -6.18
C HIS A 79 8.00 19.64 -5.96
N LYS A 80 7.63 19.17 -4.76
CA LYS A 80 7.53 17.75 -4.43
C LYS A 80 6.49 17.03 -5.29
N LEU A 81 5.36 17.66 -5.52
CA LEU A 81 4.35 17.12 -6.42
C LEU A 81 4.91 17.02 -7.84
N GLY A 82 5.59 18.04 -8.34
CA GLY A 82 6.23 18.02 -9.67
C GLY A 82 7.23 16.89 -9.84
N GLU A 83 8.09 16.66 -8.84
CA GLU A 83 9.03 15.52 -8.80
C GLU A 83 8.26 14.18 -8.84
N TYR A 84 7.18 14.06 -8.07
CA TYR A 84 6.36 12.85 -8.01
C TYR A 84 5.63 12.56 -9.33
N LEU A 85 5.05 13.58 -9.96
CA LEU A 85 4.40 13.44 -11.27
C LEU A 85 5.41 13.02 -12.35
N ASN A 86 6.65 13.54 -12.28
CA ASN A 86 7.71 13.10 -13.15
C ASN A 86 8.12 11.65 -12.91
N LEU A 87 8.19 11.21 -11.65
CA LEU A 87 8.45 9.81 -11.31
C LEU A 87 7.41 8.88 -11.95
N ILE A 88 6.12 9.22 -11.89
CA ILE A 88 5.05 8.46 -12.54
C ILE A 88 5.32 8.36 -14.05
N LYS A 89 5.52 9.51 -14.72
CA LYS A 89 5.72 9.56 -16.17
C LYS A 89 6.95 8.77 -16.62
N GLU A 90 8.06 8.93 -15.92
CA GLU A 90 9.31 8.23 -16.27
C GLU A 90 9.20 6.72 -16.00
N THR A 91 8.54 6.30 -14.91
CA THR A 91 8.30 4.88 -14.64
C THR A 91 7.40 4.25 -15.70
N LYS A 92 6.34 4.93 -16.13
CA LYS A 92 5.44 4.46 -17.19
C LYS A 92 6.12 4.28 -18.55
N LYS A 93 7.22 5.01 -18.81
CA LYS A 93 8.02 4.85 -20.05
C LYS A 93 8.85 3.56 -20.05
N VAL A 94 9.29 3.10 -18.90
CA VAL A 94 10.23 1.98 -18.78
C VAL A 94 9.60 0.68 -18.24
N CYS A 95 8.35 0.74 -17.76
CA CYS A 95 7.63 -0.41 -17.20
C CYS A 95 6.33 -0.63 -17.95
N ASP A 96 6.14 -1.82 -18.51
CA ASP A 96 4.88 -2.27 -19.14
C ASP A 96 4.05 -3.13 -18.17
N ILE A 97 3.88 -2.63 -16.96
CA ILE A 97 3.04 -3.21 -15.89
C ILE A 97 2.30 -2.07 -15.19
N PRO A 98 1.21 -2.36 -14.45
CA PRO A 98 0.52 -1.34 -13.69
C PRO A 98 1.45 -0.59 -12.73
N VAL A 99 1.38 0.75 -12.78
CA VAL A 99 2.08 1.67 -11.90
C VAL A 99 1.07 2.36 -11.00
N ILE A 100 1.14 2.05 -9.72
CA ILE A 100 0.22 2.53 -8.69
C ILE A 100 0.90 3.70 -7.98
N ALA A 101 0.32 4.88 -8.05
CA ALA A 101 0.78 6.01 -7.24
C ALA A 101 0.38 5.79 -5.77
N SER A 102 1.13 6.35 -4.84
CA SER A 102 0.86 6.21 -3.42
C SER A 102 0.94 7.56 -2.72
N ILE A 103 -0.06 7.87 -1.90
CA ILE A 103 -0.09 9.05 -1.05
C ILE A 103 -0.31 8.66 0.40
N ASN A 104 0.36 9.36 1.30
CA ASN A 104 0.12 9.26 2.73
C ASN A 104 -0.48 10.58 3.19
N CYS A 105 -1.77 10.61 3.46
CA CYS A 105 -2.52 11.80 3.82
C CYS A 105 -3.28 11.59 5.12
N TYR A 106 -3.36 12.66 5.90
CA TYR A 106 -4.09 12.70 7.15
C TYR A 106 -5.15 13.81 7.17
N GLN A 107 -4.96 14.87 6.39
CA GLN A 107 -5.89 15.97 6.22
C GLN A 107 -6.46 15.99 4.79
N ASP A 108 -7.66 16.52 4.63
CA ASP A 108 -8.49 16.26 3.44
C ASP A 108 -8.28 17.28 2.29
N ALA A 109 -7.96 18.53 2.59
CA ALA A 109 -8.19 19.63 1.64
C ALA A 109 -7.26 19.65 0.42
N ASP A 110 -5.99 19.25 0.56
CA ASP A 110 -4.97 19.44 -0.48
C ASP A 110 -4.79 18.22 -1.40
N TRP A 111 -5.18 17.03 -0.91
CA TRP A 111 -4.94 15.76 -1.59
C TRP A 111 -5.88 15.51 -2.78
N ILE A 112 -7.00 16.22 -2.83
CA ILE A 112 -7.95 16.14 -3.94
C ILE A 112 -7.30 16.62 -5.24
N GLU A 113 -6.61 17.76 -5.20
CA GLU A 113 -5.89 18.27 -6.38
C GLU A 113 -4.71 17.38 -6.77
N PHE A 114 -3.99 16.85 -5.77
CA PHE A 114 -2.89 15.92 -6.00
C PHE A 114 -3.37 14.64 -6.67
N ALA A 115 -4.49 14.07 -6.23
CA ALA A 115 -5.08 12.88 -6.84
C ALA A 115 -5.41 13.11 -8.32
N ARG A 116 -5.97 14.25 -8.68
CA ARG A 116 -6.26 14.61 -10.06
C ARG A 116 -4.99 14.72 -10.91
N LYS A 117 -3.97 15.43 -10.43
CA LYS A 117 -2.68 15.57 -11.14
C LYS A 117 -1.96 14.23 -11.29
N ILE A 118 -2.08 13.32 -10.30
CA ILE A 118 -1.56 11.95 -10.36
C ILE A 118 -2.25 11.14 -11.47
N GLU A 119 -3.57 11.22 -11.59
CA GLU A 119 -4.31 10.59 -12.68
C GLU A 119 -3.86 11.16 -14.05
N GLU A 120 -3.76 12.47 -14.17
CA GLU A 120 -3.31 13.16 -15.39
C GLU A 120 -1.87 12.77 -15.78
N ALA A 121 -1.02 12.44 -14.81
CA ALA A 121 0.34 11.95 -15.04
C ALA A 121 0.41 10.50 -15.57
N GLY A 122 -0.72 9.77 -15.55
CA GLY A 122 -0.86 8.43 -16.13
C GLY A 122 -0.69 7.28 -15.15
N ALA A 123 -0.86 7.51 -13.84
CA ALA A 123 -0.93 6.40 -12.87
C ALA A 123 -2.13 5.51 -13.19
N ASP A 124 -1.96 4.18 -13.04
CA ASP A 124 -3.03 3.20 -13.31
C ASP A 124 -3.99 3.05 -12.14
N ALA A 125 -3.56 3.36 -10.93
CA ALA A 125 -4.36 3.41 -9.71
C ALA A 125 -3.71 4.32 -8.67
N LEU A 126 -4.44 4.64 -7.62
CA LEU A 126 -3.98 5.42 -6.47
C LEU A 126 -4.14 4.62 -5.19
N GLU A 127 -3.03 4.35 -4.50
CA GLU A 127 -3.04 3.80 -3.15
C GLU A 127 -3.04 4.94 -2.13
N VAL A 128 -4.01 4.93 -1.22
CA VAL A 128 -4.17 5.92 -0.16
C VAL A 128 -3.86 5.27 1.18
N ASN A 129 -2.86 5.82 1.86
CA ASN A 129 -2.48 5.44 3.22
C ASN A 129 -2.97 6.50 4.21
N ILE A 130 -3.66 6.06 5.26
CA ILE A 130 -4.05 6.90 6.39
C ILE A 130 -3.47 6.26 7.64
N LEU A 131 -2.17 6.47 7.85
CA LEU A 131 -1.43 5.82 8.93
C LEU A 131 -1.13 6.83 10.04
N ALA A 132 -1.87 6.75 11.14
CA ALA A 132 -1.69 7.60 12.30
C ALA A 132 -2.02 6.86 13.59
N LEU A 133 -1.25 7.14 14.65
CA LEU A 133 -1.57 6.70 16.00
C LEU A 133 -2.57 7.67 16.64
N GLN A 134 -3.64 7.14 17.17
CA GLN A 134 -4.64 7.93 17.89
C GLN A 134 -4.24 8.01 19.37
N THR A 135 -3.66 9.15 19.76
CA THR A 135 -3.09 9.37 21.09
C THR A 135 -3.79 10.49 21.88
N ASP A 136 -4.79 11.13 21.29
CA ASP A 136 -5.54 12.18 21.95
C ASP A 136 -6.49 11.56 23.01
N ILE A 137 -6.39 12.04 24.26
CA ILE A 137 -7.27 11.62 25.35
C ILE A 137 -8.73 12.05 25.14
N GLN A 138 -8.97 13.04 24.29
CA GLN A 138 -10.31 13.51 23.89
C GLN A 138 -10.79 12.88 22.58
N TYR A 139 -10.18 11.76 22.17
CA TYR A 139 -10.52 11.08 20.94
C TYR A 139 -12.01 10.73 20.85
N ALA A 140 -12.66 11.18 19.79
CA ALA A 140 -14.04 10.78 19.48
C ALA A 140 -14.03 9.39 18.84
N TYR A 141 -14.62 8.40 19.52
CA TYR A 141 -14.68 7.02 19.04
C TYR A 141 -15.28 6.93 17.63
N GLY A 142 -14.56 6.25 16.72
CA GLY A 142 -14.95 6.11 15.31
C GLY A 142 -14.53 7.27 14.40
N SER A 143 -13.95 8.34 14.93
CA SER A 143 -13.52 9.47 14.11
C SER A 143 -12.36 9.13 13.17
N PHE A 144 -11.52 8.18 13.54
CA PHE A 144 -10.42 7.72 12.69
C PHE A 144 -10.93 6.89 11.50
N GLU A 145 -11.87 6.00 11.75
CA GLU A 145 -12.55 5.23 10.71
C GLU A 145 -13.34 6.15 9.78
N GLN A 146 -14.05 7.11 10.34
CA GLN A 146 -14.80 8.09 9.54
C GLN A 146 -13.89 8.91 8.62
N ARG A 147 -12.70 9.28 9.08
CA ARG A 147 -11.70 9.96 8.26
C ARG A 147 -11.31 9.18 7.02
N HIS A 148 -11.16 7.85 7.11
CA HIS A 148 -10.89 6.99 5.96
C HIS A 148 -12.02 7.10 4.91
N ILE A 149 -13.26 7.08 5.37
CA ILE A 149 -14.44 7.16 4.52
C ILE A 149 -14.52 8.52 3.84
N ASP A 150 -14.32 9.60 4.59
CA ASP A 150 -14.38 10.99 4.08
C ASP A 150 -13.31 11.24 3.03
N ILE A 151 -12.06 10.90 3.30
CA ILE A 151 -10.94 11.04 2.36
C ILE A 151 -11.21 10.23 1.09
N LEU A 152 -11.60 8.96 1.19
CA LEU A 152 -11.96 8.14 0.04
C LEU A 152 -13.08 8.76 -0.77
N SER A 153 -14.15 9.18 -0.11
CA SER A 153 -15.33 9.78 -0.77
C SER A 153 -14.97 11.04 -1.57
N HIS A 154 -14.08 11.88 -1.02
CA HIS A 154 -13.61 13.08 -1.70
C HIS A 154 -12.71 12.76 -2.90
N ILE A 155 -11.74 11.84 -2.75
CA ILE A 155 -10.87 11.41 -3.85
C ILE A 155 -11.70 10.77 -4.96
N ARG A 156 -12.68 9.92 -4.64
CA ARG A 156 -13.54 9.25 -5.64
C ARG A 156 -14.39 10.19 -6.47
N LYS A 157 -14.72 11.37 -5.96
CA LYS A 157 -15.41 12.42 -6.73
C LYS A 157 -14.49 13.10 -7.74
N THR A 158 -13.20 12.96 -7.60
CA THR A 158 -12.20 13.73 -8.34
C THR A 158 -11.48 12.90 -9.40
N VAL A 159 -11.26 11.59 -9.14
CA VAL A 159 -10.50 10.70 -10.04
C VAL A 159 -11.35 9.54 -10.52
N ASN A 160 -11.04 9.06 -11.74
CA ASN A 160 -11.67 7.88 -12.34
C ASN A 160 -10.84 6.61 -12.17
N ILE A 161 -9.51 6.75 -11.98
CA ILE A 161 -8.64 5.60 -11.70
C ILE A 161 -9.05 4.89 -10.40
N PRO A 162 -8.81 3.57 -10.30
CA PRO A 162 -9.09 2.83 -9.08
C PRO A 162 -8.40 3.42 -7.86
N VAL A 163 -9.11 3.48 -6.74
CA VAL A 163 -8.54 3.89 -5.44
C VAL A 163 -8.43 2.67 -4.53
N ILE A 164 -7.22 2.43 -4.06
CA ILE A 164 -6.85 1.34 -3.17
C ILE A 164 -6.64 1.92 -1.78
N MET A 165 -7.25 1.34 -0.75
CA MET A 165 -7.09 1.79 0.63
C MET A 165 -6.14 0.87 1.36
N LYS A 166 -4.98 1.38 1.78
CA LYS A 166 -4.02 0.64 2.60
C LYS A 166 -4.21 0.99 4.06
N LEU A 167 -4.57 0.00 4.86
CA LEU A 167 -4.98 0.17 6.24
C LEU A 167 -3.83 -0.06 7.21
N GLY A 168 -3.83 0.69 8.31
CA GLY A 168 -3.06 0.36 9.51
C GLY A 168 -3.75 -0.78 10.30
N ASP A 169 -3.01 -1.40 11.20
CA ASP A 169 -3.51 -2.52 12.02
C ASP A 169 -4.11 -2.07 13.36
N ASN A 170 -4.28 -0.77 13.55
CA ASN A 170 -4.81 -0.13 14.77
C ASN A 170 -6.31 0.20 14.69
N LEU A 171 -7.06 -0.61 13.98
CA LEU A 171 -8.51 -0.46 13.81
C LEU A 171 -9.27 -1.34 14.81
N THR A 172 -10.35 -0.82 15.37
CA THR A 172 -11.20 -1.57 16.30
C THR A 172 -12.00 -2.67 15.60
N ASN A 173 -12.59 -2.35 14.44
CA ASN A 173 -13.33 -3.27 13.60
C ASN A 173 -13.00 -3.03 12.12
N PRO A 174 -11.94 -3.68 11.60
CA PRO A 174 -11.58 -3.55 10.20
C PRO A 174 -12.70 -3.91 9.22
N ILE A 175 -13.52 -4.89 9.54
CA ILE A 175 -14.57 -5.37 8.64
C ILE A 175 -15.65 -4.33 8.41
N ALA A 176 -16.09 -3.67 9.48
CA ALA A 176 -17.08 -2.59 9.38
C ALA A 176 -16.53 -1.42 8.55
N LEU A 177 -15.26 -1.07 8.73
CA LEU A 177 -14.61 -0.05 7.90
C LEU A 177 -14.52 -0.49 6.43
N ILE A 178 -14.08 -1.72 6.17
CA ILE A 178 -13.94 -2.26 4.80
C ILE A 178 -15.28 -2.26 4.06
N ASP A 179 -16.36 -2.62 4.72
CA ASP A 179 -17.71 -2.55 4.14
C ASP A 179 -18.08 -1.12 3.74
N GLN A 180 -17.80 -0.14 4.60
CA GLN A 180 -18.02 1.28 4.28
C GLN A 180 -17.09 1.78 3.17
N LEU A 181 -15.83 1.34 3.14
CA LEU A 181 -14.90 1.68 2.06
C LEU A 181 -15.39 1.12 0.72
N TYR A 182 -15.86 -0.12 0.69
CA TYR A 182 -16.48 -0.69 -0.51
C TYR A 182 -17.70 0.12 -0.95
N ALA A 183 -18.60 0.43 -0.03
CA ALA A 183 -19.80 1.23 -0.32
C ALA A 183 -19.47 2.64 -0.86
N ASN A 184 -18.32 3.21 -0.49
CA ASN A 184 -17.86 4.51 -0.94
C ASN A 184 -16.88 4.43 -2.14
N GLY A 185 -16.75 3.26 -2.78
CA GLY A 185 -16.09 3.11 -4.07
C GLY A 185 -14.60 2.79 -4.00
N ALA A 186 -14.10 2.23 -2.89
CA ALA A 186 -12.78 1.60 -2.88
C ALA A 186 -12.76 0.43 -3.86
N ALA A 187 -11.69 0.33 -4.65
CA ALA A 187 -11.48 -0.77 -5.59
C ALA A 187 -10.79 -1.97 -4.94
N ALA A 188 -9.97 -1.73 -3.93
CA ALA A 188 -9.27 -2.77 -3.18
C ALA A 188 -8.84 -2.26 -1.81
N VAL A 189 -8.48 -3.20 -0.93
CA VAL A 189 -7.90 -2.94 0.38
C VAL A 189 -6.60 -3.72 0.54
N VAL A 190 -5.57 -3.05 1.07
CA VAL A 190 -4.28 -3.64 1.42
C VAL A 190 -4.17 -3.76 2.94
N MET A 191 -3.86 -4.94 3.45
CA MET A 191 -3.71 -5.23 4.88
C MET A 191 -2.38 -5.92 5.17
N PHE A 192 -1.51 -5.32 5.97
CA PHE A 192 -1.59 -4.03 6.64
C PHE A 192 -0.35 -3.20 6.35
N ASN A 193 -0.47 -1.86 6.47
CA ASN A 193 0.71 -1.03 6.64
C ASN A 193 1.33 -1.31 8.02
N ARG A 194 2.65 -1.15 8.14
CA ARG A 194 3.37 -1.44 9.37
C ARG A 194 3.80 -0.14 10.05
N PHE A 195 3.38 0.03 11.30
CA PHE A 195 3.94 1.08 12.15
C PHE A 195 5.39 0.77 12.50
N TYR A 196 6.20 1.81 12.59
CA TYR A 196 7.51 1.75 13.21
C TYR A 196 7.38 1.27 14.66
N GLN A 197 8.17 0.27 15.03
CA GLN A 197 8.19 -0.27 16.38
C GLN A 197 9.40 0.30 17.12
N PRO A 198 9.20 1.16 18.15
CA PRO A 198 10.29 1.61 19.00
C PRO A 198 10.78 0.47 19.88
N ASP A 199 12.04 0.58 20.32
CA ASP A 199 12.64 -0.27 21.32
C ASP A 199 13.30 0.59 22.42
N ILE A 200 13.77 -0.02 23.49
CA ILE A 200 14.41 0.65 24.61
C ILE A 200 15.79 0.06 24.82
N ASP A 201 16.81 0.93 24.73
CA ASP A 201 18.18 0.62 25.15
C ASP A 201 18.25 0.79 26.67
N ILE A 202 18.29 -0.32 27.39
CA ILE A 202 18.27 -0.32 28.87
C ILE A 202 19.56 0.22 29.46
N GLU A 203 20.69 0.08 28.76
CA GLU A 203 21.98 0.59 29.25
C GLU A 203 22.07 2.11 29.12
N LYS A 204 21.52 2.67 28.04
CA LYS A 204 21.44 4.11 27.83
C LYS A 204 20.22 4.75 28.47
N MET A 205 19.24 3.95 28.93
CA MET A 205 17.92 4.39 29.41
C MET A 205 17.26 5.36 28.42
N ALA A 206 17.28 4.99 27.13
CA ALA A 206 16.81 5.81 26.02
C ALA A 206 16.01 5.00 25.03
N GLN A 207 15.14 5.67 24.29
CA GLN A 207 14.47 5.04 23.14
C GLN A 207 15.48 4.70 22.07
N SER A 208 15.31 3.53 21.46
CA SER A 208 16.09 3.03 20.34
C SER A 208 15.20 2.58 19.20
N ALA A 209 15.79 2.40 18.02
CA ALA A 209 15.08 1.87 16.86
C ALA A 209 14.83 0.38 17.02
N GLY A 210 13.59 -0.05 16.94
CA GLY A 210 13.25 -1.46 16.77
C GLY A 210 13.50 -1.95 15.34
N SER A 211 13.12 -3.18 15.05
CA SER A 211 13.26 -3.74 13.71
C SER A 211 12.47 -2.96 12.67
N VAL A 212 13.14 -2.45 11.64
CA VAL A 212 12.51 -1.77 10.50
C VAL A 212 11.80 -2.78 9.59
N PHE A 213 12.33 -4.00 9.47
CA PHE A 213 11.77 -5.04 8.60
C PHE A 213 10.74 -5.90 9.31
N SER A 214 9.73 -6.33 8.55
CA SER A 214 8.79 -7.35 9.01
C SER A 214 9.47 -8.70 9.17
N THR A 215 8.79 -9.60 9.87
CA THR A 215 9.15 -11.02 10.05
C THR A 215 8.04 -11.90 9.51
N ASP A 216 8.28 -13.20 9.34
CA ASP A 216 7.26 -14.17 8.91
C ASP A 216 6.03 -14.19 9.84
N ALA A 217 6.21 -13.85 11.12
CA ALA A 217 5.11 -13.79 12.10
C ALA A 217 4.09 -12.70 11.76
N ASP A 218 4.51 -11.63 11.10
CA ASP A 218 3.62 -10.52 10.74
C ASP A 218 2.55 -10.93 9.73
N LEU A 219 2.83 -11.95 8.88
CA LEU A 219 1.88 -12.44 7.89
C LEU A 219 0.59 -12.99 8.51
N SER A 220 0.67 -13.64 9.67
CA SER A 220 -0.50 -14.29 10.28
C SER A 220 -1.62 -13.32 10.61
N LYS A 221 -1.30 -12.07 10.94
CA LYS A 221 -2.30 -11.01 11.14
C LYS A 221 -3.05 -10.70 9.84
N SER A 222 -2.30 -10.50 8.75
CA SER A 222 -2.88 -10.23 7.42
C SER A 222 -3.74 -11.39 6.94
N LEU A 223 -3.28 -12.65 7.11
CA LEU A 223 -4.06 -13.84 6.73
C LEU A 223 -5.40 -13.91 7.46
N ARG A 224 -5.40 -13.66 8.77
CA ARG A 224 -6.64 -13.65 9.58
C ARG A 224 -7.64 -12.65 9.03
N TRP A 225 -7.23 -11.39 8.89
CA TRP A 225 -8.14 -10.33 8.51
C TRP A 225 -8.58 -10.39 7.04
N ILE A 226 -7.69 -10.83 6.13
CA ILE A 226 -8.07 -11.09 4.74
C ILE A 226 -9.07 -12.25 4.67
N GLY A 227 -8.85 -13.33 5.43
CA GLY A 227 -9.78 -14.45 5.47
C GLY A 227 -11.18 -14.04 5.89
N ILE A 228 -11.30 -13.22 6.94
CA ILE A 228 -12.58 -12.72 7.42
C ILE A 228 -13.19 -11.72 6.43
N ALA A 229 -12.39 -10.75 5.97
CA ALA A 229 -12.86 -9.68 5.10
C ALA A 229 -13.32 -10.19 3.74
N SER A 230 -12.59 -11.11 3.13
CA SER A 230 -12.94 -11.69 1.82
C SER A 230 -14.20 -12.53 1.86
N ALA A 231 -14.54 -13.11 3.02
CA ALA A 231 -15.81 -13.78 3.21
C ALA A 231 -16.96 -12.78 3.41
N ALA A 232 -16.75 -11.72 4.20
CA ALA A 232 -17.76 -10.74 4.54
C ALA A 232 -18.06 -9.76 3.40
N VAL A 233 -17.01 -9.26 2.71
CA VAL A 233 -17.10 -8.27 1.62
C VAL A 233 -16.45 -8.86 0.36
N SER A 234 -17.06 -9.87 -0.20
CA SER A 234 -16.50 -10.72 -1.27
C SER A 234 -16.32 -10.03 -2.63
N LYS A 235 -16.93 -8.87 -2.82
CA LYS A 235 -16.84 -8.09 -4.07
C LYS A 235 -15.65 -7.14 -4.12
N LEU A 236 -14.90 -7.01 -3.03
CA LEU A 236 -13.73 -6.17 -2.93
C LEU A 236 -12.46 -7.01 -3.12
N ASP A 237 -11.45 -6.45 -3.79
CA ASP A 237 -10.16 -7.09 -3.91
C ASP A 237 -9.29 -6.82 -2.67
N TYR A 238 -8.45 -7.79 -2.31
CA TYR A 238 -7.56 -7.72 -1.16
C TYR A 238 -6.12 -8.01 -1.55
N ALA A 239 -5.17 -7.31 -0.93
CA ALA A 239 -3.76 -7.66 -0.99
C ALA A 239 -3.19 -7.82 0.43
N ALA A 240 -2.38 -8.85 0.62
CA ALA A 240 -1.62 -9.03 1.86
C ALA A 240 -0.33 -8.20 1.80
N SER A 241 -0.03 -7.47 2.87
CA SER A 241 1.20 -6.72 3.04
C SER A 241 1.81 -7.02 4.40
N GLY A 242 3.15 -7.18 4.42
CA GLY A 242 3.93 -7.54 5.60
C GLY A 242 4.08 -9.04 5.83
N GLY A 243 5.30 -9.46 6.22
CA GLY A 243 5.59 -10.83 6.61
C GLY A 243 5.72 -11.85 5.47
N ILE A 244 5.81 -11.42 4.22
CA ILE A 244 5.96 -12.33 3.08
C ILE A 244 7.45 -12.46 2.75
N HIS A 245 8.16 -13.30 3.52
CA HIS A 245 9.59 -13.55 3.39
C HIS A 245 9.93 -14.87 2.69
N ALA A 246 8.91 -15.69 2.43
CA ALA A 246 9.02 -16.94 1.70
C ALA A 246 7.89 -17.05 0.66
N PRO A 247 8.11 -17.77 -0.46
CA PRO A 247 7.11 -17.87 -1.54
C PRO A 247 5.81 -18.56 -1.11
N GLU A 248 5.85 -19.40 -0.07
CA GLU A 248 4.66 -19.99 0.54
C GLU A 248 3.69 -18.94 1.08
N GLY A 249 4.21 -17.78 1.49
CA GLY A 249 3.40 -16.66 1.96
C GLY A 249 2.44 -16.14 0.89
N VAL A 250 2.84 -16.17 -0.38
CA VAL A 250 1.99 -15.80 -1.51
C VAL A 250 0.80 -16.76 -1.63
N VAL A 251 1.06 -18.06 -1.58
CA VAL A 251 0.02 -19.10 -1.65
C VAL A 251 -0.94 -18.96 -0.47
N LYS A 252 -0.42 -18.77 0.75
CA LYS A 252 -1.24 -18.59 1.97
C LYS A 252 -2.16 -17.37 1.83
N ALA A 253 -1.65 -16.25 1.34
CA ALA A 253 -2.45 -15.04 1.15
C ALA A 253 -3.59 -15.26 0.14
N ILE A 254 -3.32 -15.92 -0.98
CA ILE A 254 -4.34 -16.21 -2.00
C ILE A 254 -5.38 -17.21 -1.46
N LEU A 255 -4.97 -18.25 -0.76
CA LEU A 255 -5.89 -19.20 -0.09
C LEU A 255 -6.79 -18.49 0.92
N ALA A 256 -6.28 -17.49 1.64
CA ALA A 256 -7.09 -16.66 2.56
C ALA A 256 -8.06 -15.73 1.83
N GLY A 257 -7.85 -15.42 0.56
CA GLY A 257 -8.76 -14.57 -0.24
C GLY A 257 -8.10 -13.36 -0.90
N ALA A 258 -6.79 -13.18 -0.76
CA ALA A 258 -6.08 -12.11 -1.45
C ALA A 258 -6.03 -12.34 -2.97
N SER A 259 -6.13 -11.26 -3.75
CA SER A 259 -5.89 -11.25 -5.19
C SER A 259 -4.41 -11.08 -5.52
N ALA A 260 -3.66 -10.44 -4.60
CA ALA A 260 -2.26 -10.11 -4.77
C ALA A 260 -1.55 -10.00 -3.41
N VAL A 261 -0.24 -9.83 -3.45
CA VAL A 261 0.58 -9.56 -2.28
C VAL A 261 1.49 -8.35 -2.54
N GLU A 262 1.74 -7.56 -1.52
CA GLU A 262 2.71 -6.48 -1.56
C GLU A 262 3.95 -6.88 -0.76
N ILE A 263 5.11 -6.94 -1.43
CA ILE A 263 6.39 -7.29 -0.82
C ILE A 263 7.33 -6.08 -0.74
N CYS A 264 8.04 -5.96 0.38
CA CYS A 264 9.02 -4.89 0.61
C CYS A 264 10.23 -5.41 1.40
N SER A 265 10.05 -5.78 2.68
CA SER A 265 11.15 -6.19 3.57
C SER A 265 11.97 -7.34 3.02
N ALA A 266 11.33 -8.30 2.37
CA ALA A 266 12.00 -9.43 1.73
C ALA A 266 12.97 -8.97 0.63
N LEU A 267 12.63 -7.93 -0.15
CA LEU A 267 13.50 -7.37 -1.18
C LEU A 267 14.71 -6.65 -0.59
N TYR A 268 14.55 -5.94 0.53
CA TYR A 268 15.67 -5.28 1.21
C TYR A 268 16.66 -6.29 1.80
N GLN A 269 16.15 -7.43 2.28
CA GLN A 269 16.98 -8.48 2.92
C GLN A 269 17.63 -9.42 1.90
N ASN A 270 17.10 -9.46 0.68
CA ASN A 270 17.57 -10.33 -0.38
C ASN A 270 17.89 -9.50 -1.64
N SER A 271 17.92 -10.12 -2.80
CA SER A 271 18.03 -9.43 -4.09
C SER A 271 16.67 -9.41 -4.80
N TYR A 272 16.57 -8.65 -5.88
CA TYR A 272 15.37 -8.66 -6.74
C TYR A 272 15.05 -10.03 -7.36
N ALA A 273 16.03 -10.96 -7.38
CA ALA A 273 15.82 -12.33 -7.85
C ALA A 273 14.74 -13.11 -7.09
N ILE A 274 14.41 -12.69 -5.84
CA ILE A 274 13.31 -13.34 -5.10
C ILE A 274 11.95 -13.18 -5.79
N ILE A 275 11.75 -12.16 -6.61
CA ILE A 275 10.50 -11.96 -7.36
C ILE A 275 10.30 -13.14 -8.31
N GLU A 276 11.33 -13.46 -9.09
CA GLU A 276 11.31 -14.62 -9.99
C GLU A 276 11.19 -15.94 -9.24
N GLU A 277 11.84 -16.06 -8.07
CA GLU A 277 11.73 -17.23 -7.21
C GLU A 277 10.28 -17.44 -6.75
N TYR A 278 9.60 -16.38 -6.29
CA TYR A 278 8.21 -16.45 -5.85
C TYR A 278 7.27 -16.83 -7.00
N VAL A 279 7.48 -16.25 -8.17
CA VAL A 279 6.73 -16.55 -9.38
C VAL A 279 6.92 -18.01 -9.78
N ARG A 280 8.15 -18.51 -9.81
CA ARG A 280 8.46 -19.93 -10.12
C ARG A 280 7.85 -20.89 -9.11
N PHE A 281 7.97 -20.57 -7.81
CA PHE A 281 7.38 -21.40 -6.76
C PHE A 281 5.86 -21.51 -6.90
N LEU A 282 5.19 -20.38 -7.12
CA LEU A 282 3.74 -20.35 -7.29
C LEU A 282 3.31 -21.19 -8.48
N ASN A 283 3.97 -21.05 -9.63
CA ASN A 283 3.69 -21.85 -10.81
C ASN A 283 3.87 -23.36 -10.54
N ALA A 284 5.00 -23.74 -9.96
CA ALA A 284 5.29 -25.15 -9.62
C ALA A 284 4.30 -25.72 -8.59
N TRP A 285 3.88 -24.89 -7.61
CA TRP A 285 2.88 -25.29 -6.63
C TRP A 285 1.51 -25.52 -7.28
N MET A 286 1.08 -24.63 -8.17
CA MET A 286 -0.17 -24.77 -8.92
C MET A 286 -0.17 -26.00 -9.81
N GLU A 287 0.91 -26.24 -10.57
CA GLU A 287 1.06 -27.45 -11.41
C GLU A 287 0.97 -28.72 -10.56
N ARG A 288 1.67 -28.79 -9.42
CA ARG A 288 1.62 -29.92 -8.49
C ARG A 288 0.23 -30.17 -7.91
N LYS A 289 -0.58 -29.10 -7.74
CA LYS A 289 -1.96 -29.17 -7.26
C LYS A 289 -2.99 -29.36 -8.38
N GLY A 290 -2.58 -29.39 -9.65
CA GLY A 290 -3.47 -29.51 -10.80
C GLY A 290 -4.34 -28.28 -11.04
N MET A 291 -3.85 -27.10 -10.67
CA MET A 291 -4.57 -25.84 -10.80
C MET A 291 -4.10 -25.08 -12.05
N GLU A 292 -5.03 -24.58 -12.82
CA GLU A 292 -4.76 -23.89 -14.09
C GLU A 292 -4.69 -22.37 -13.94
N ASN A 293 -5.35 -21.81 -12.91
CA ASN A 293 -5.38 -20.38 -12.65
C ASN A 293 -5.59 -20.08 -11.16
N ILE A 294 -5.25 -18.85 -10.78
CA ILE A 294 -5.30 -18.38 -9.37
C ILE A 294 -6.73 -18.41 -8.80
N SER A 295 -7.73 -18.14 -9.62
CA SER A 295 -9.13 -18.11 -9.15
C SER A 295 -9.63 -19.45 -8.61
N GLN A 296 -8.99 -20.57 -8.99
CA GLN A 296 -9.38 -21.91 -8.52
C GLN A 296 -9.07 -22.15 -7.04
N PHE A 297 -8.14 -21.39 -6.45
CA PHE A 297 -7.80 -21.55 -5.03
C PHE A 297 -7.91 -20.25 -4.21
N LYS A 298 -8.18 -19.12 -4.86
CA LYS A 298 -8.41 -17.85 -4.15
C LYS A 298 -9.60 -17.98 -3.21
N GLY A 299 -9.35 -17.71 -1.92
CA GLY A 299 -10.38 -17.74 -0.89
C GLY A 299 -10.90 -19.11 -0.48
N MET A 300 -10.26 -20.21 -0.91
CA MET A 300 -10.66 -21.56 -0.48
C MET A 300 -10.60 -21.75 1.05
N LEU A 301 -9.79 -20.96 1.73
CA LEU A 301 -9.61 -20.98 3.19
C LEU A 301 -10.01 -19.65 3.82
N ASN A 302 -10.91 -18.89 3.18
CA ASN A 302 -11.51 -17.74 3.83
C ASN A 302 -12.41 -18.19 5.00
N VAL A 303 -12.62 -17.30 5.95
CA VAL A 303 -13.29 -17.64 7.21
C VAL A 303 -14.70 -17.06 7.18
N SER A 304 -15.67 -17.87 6.70
CA SER A 304 -17.08 -17.51 6.66
C SER A 304 -17.80 -17.67 8.02
N ASP A 305 -17.24 -18.49 8.93
CA ASP A 305 -17.89 -18.86 10.18
C ASP A 305 -16.94 -18.68 11.38
N LEU A 306 -16.80 -17.44 11.85
CA LEU A 306 -16.12 -17.12 13.12
C LEU A 306 -17.09 -16.82 14.28
N ASN A 307 -18.31 -17.32 14.23
CA ASN A 307 -19.27 -17.24 15.34
C ASN A 307 -19.25 -18.52 16.16
#